data_a7c586127e3976002692be5367fca7a1
#
_entry.id   a7c586127e3976002692be5367fca7a1
#
_cell.length_a   1.000
_cell.length_b   1.000
_cell.length_c   1.000
_cell.angle_alpha   90.00
_cell.angle_beta   90.00
_cell.angle_gamma   90.00
#
_symmetry.space_group_name_H-M   'P 1'
#
loop_
_entity.id
_entity.type
_entity.pdbx_description
1 polymer ?
#
loop_
_entity_poly.entity_id
_entity_poly.type
_entity_poly.pdbx_seq_one_letter_code
_entity_poly.pdbx_strand_id
1 'polypeptide(L)'
;YFAPGASQYDRHLMYQTYDVTELVQEGENGLGCILASGWWSDSFSFRLYNYNYWGDRPSFLGRLVITYEDGHKETIVTDDNTWQYFGEGPYRYAGFFNGETYDARLEENYFNFSKSDFKADGLKKPEVITPVVMEEQEGIFPGAACWPAMNEKEPELVGSYQAPVHEVETFTAKSMTEPLPGTYIYDLEQEIAGVPVLKFKGKAGQKITIRYGEVLYPDLPEYKGLVGQMLQANLREASNEDTYYCK
;
A
#
# COMPACT_ATOMS: atom_id res chain seq x y z
N TYR A 1 8.04 -5.70 -3.43
CA TYR A 1 6.65 -5.28 -3.24
C TYR A 1 6.25 -5.40 -1.77
N PHE A 2 5.23 -4.65 -1.31
CA PHE A 2 4.60 -4.72 0.02
C PHE A 2 5.59 -4.66 1.19
N ALA A 3 6.60 -3.85 1.06
CA ALA A 3 7.62 -3.65 2.08
C ALA A 3 7.31 -2.44 2.98
N PRO A 4 7.77 -2.43 4.24
CA PRO A 4 8.39 -3.53 4.98
C PRO A 4 7.37 -4.53 5.43
N GLY A 5 6.97 -5.52 5.37
CA GLY A 5 5.95 -6.45 5.85
C GLY A 5 5.42 -6.16 7.25
N ALA A 6 4.43 -6.91 7.68
CA ALA A 6 3.88 -6.78 9.02
C ALA A 6 4.86 -7.29 10.08
N SER A 7 4.97 -6.55 11.17
CA SER A 7 5.70 -6.97 12.36
C SER A 7 4.92 -6.59 13.63
N GLN A 8 5.42 -6.96 14.78
CA GLN A 8 4.89 -6.47 16.04
C GLN A 8 5.49 -5.08 16.33
N TYR A 9 4.85 -4.05 15.75
CA TYR A 9 5.40 -2.69 15.68
C TYR A 9 5.63 -2.01 17.05
N ASP A 10 5.01 -2.51 18.10
CA ASP A 10 5.31 -2.09 19.49
C ASP A 10 6.62 -2.70 20.03
N ARG A 11 7.24 -3.62 19.28
CA ARG A 11 8.48 -4.30 19.66
C ARG A 11 9.62 -3.96 18.73
N HIS A 12 9.37 -4.10 17.42
CA HIS A 12 10.39 -3.88 16.40
C HIS A 12 9.79 -3.44 15.08
N LEU A 13 10.57 -2.61 14.39
CA LEU A 13 10.30 -2.17 13.02
C LEU A 13 11.36 -2.77 12.11
N MET A 14 10.92 -3.43 11.04
CA MET A 14 11.83 -3.97 10.05
C MET A 14 12.27 -2.88 9.06
N TYR A 15 13.57 -2.78 8.84
CA TYR A 15 14.11 -1.94 7.78
C TYR A 15 14.68 -2.77 6.63
N GLN A 16 14.71 -2.19 5.46
CA GLN A 16 15.32 -2.77 4.26
C GLN A 16 16.53 -1.95 3.84
N THR A 17 17.55 -2.63 3.31
CA THR A 17 18.76 -2.00 2.79
C THR A 17 18.87 -2.30 1.31
N TYR A 18 19.14 -1.26 0.52
CA TYR A 18 19.30 -1.35 -0.91
C TYR A 18 20.66 -0.79 -1.32
N ASP A 19 21.37 -1.49 -2.18
CA ASP A 19 22.52 -0.91 -2.89
C ASP A 19 21.98 -0.02 -4.02
N VAL A 20 22.28 1.26 -3.92
CA VAL A 20 21.85 2.28 -4.89
C VAL A 20 23.02 2.91 -5.63
N THR A 21 24.21 2.30 -5.54
CA THR A 21 25.46 2.83 -6.12
C THR A 21 25.31 3.17 -7.60
N GLU A 22 24.71 2.28 -8.38
CA GLU A 22 24.50 2.48 -9.81
C GLU A 22 23.39 3.51 -10.15
N LEU A 23 22.63 3.97 -9.15
CA LEU A 23 21.56 4.95 -9.33
C LEU A 23 22.01 6.37 -8.97
N VAL A 24 23.11 6.51 -8.24
CA VAL A 24 23.66 7.81 -7.81
C VAL A 24 24.62 8.32 -8.88
N GLN A 25 24.53 9.60 -9.19
CA GLN A 25 25.38 10.27 -10.17
C GLN A 25 26.06 11.50 -9.57
N GLU A 26 27.11 11.96 -10.19
CA GLU A 26 27.76 13.24 -9.83
C GLU A 26 26.76 14.40 -10.04
N GLY A 27 26.70 15.33 -9.08
CA GLY A 27 25.83 16.49 -9.10
C GLY A 27 24.51 16.25 -8.36
N GLU A 28 23.41 16.77 -8.90
CA GLU A 28 22.11 16.71 -8.25
C GLU A 28 21.43 15.34 -8.42
N ASN A 29 20.91 14.80 -7.33
CA ASN A 29 20.16 13.55 -7.29
C ASN A 29 18.82 13.78 -6.59
N GLY A 30 17.77 13.05 -6.99
CA GLY A 30 16.47 13.08 -6.35
C GLY A 30 16.20 11.77 -5.60
N LEU A 31 15.79 11.87 -4.35
CA LEU A 31 15.36 10.74 -3.53
C LEU A 31 13.92 10.93 -3.09
N GLY A 32 13.06 9.98 -3.38
CA GLY A 32 11.65 10.02 -3.02
C GLY A 32 11.10 8.68 -2.60
N CYS A 33 10.03 8.71 -1.83
CA CYS A 33 9.32 7.52 -1.35
C CYS A 33 7.81 7.72 -1.48
N ILE A 34 7.10 6.70 -1.96
CA ILE A 34 5.65 6.65 -1.97
C ILE A 34 5.19 5.90 -0.73
N LEU A 35 4.34 6.52 0.08
CA LEU A 35 3.83 5.95 1.31
C LEU A 35 2.36 5.55 1.15
N ALA A 36 2.05 4.34 1.55
CA ALA A 36 0.69 3.85 1.73
C ALA A 36 0.42 3.58 3.22
N SER A 37 -0.84 3.55 3.60
CA SER A 37 -1.22 3.26 4.99
C SER A 37 -0.80 1.85 5.41
N GLY A 38 -0.94 0.87 4.53
CA GLY A 38 -0.43 -0.50 4.69
C GLY A 38 -0.83 -1.13 6.03
N TRP A 39 0.11 -1.85 6.65
CA TRP A 39 -0.11 -2.48 7.96
C TRP A 39 -0.02 -1.51 9.14
N TRP A 40 0.57 -0.34 8.93
CA TRP A 40 0.81 0.62 10.01
C TRP A 40 -0.44 1.43 10.38
N SER A 41 -1.02 2.11 9.41
CA SER A 41 -2.10 3.08 9.64
C SER A 41 -3.39 2.77 8.86
N ASP A 42 -3.56 1.55 8.38
CA ASP A 42 -4.81 1.08 7.78
C ASP A 42 -5.48 0.03 8.68
N SER A 43 -6.49 -0.63 8.16
CA SER A 43 -7.14 -1.76 8.84
C SER A 43 -6.17 -2.91 9.04
N PHE A 44 -6.08 -3.41 10.26
CA PHE A 44 -5.21 -4.53 10.60
C PHE A 44 -5.87 -5.90 10.37
N SER A 45 -7.14 -5.92 10.04
CA SER A 45 -7.89 -7.14 9.76
C SER A 45 -9.02 -6.87 8.76
N PHE A 46 -9.67 -7.95 8.30
CA PHE A 46 -10.88 -7.88 7.49
C PHE A 46 -12.07 -7.17 8.17
N ARG A 47 -11.90 -6.71 9.40
CA ARG A 47 -12.85 -5.87 10.12
C ARG A 47 -12.38 -4.43 10.12
N LEU A 48 -13.10 -3.55 9.43
CA LEU A 48 -12.68 -2.18 9.13
C LEU A 48 -12.51 -1.26 10.34
N TYR A 49 -13.08 -1.62 11.48
CA TYR A 49 -12.93 -0.84 12.69
C TYR A 49 -11.57 -1.01 13.42
N ASN A 50 -10.72 -1.91 12.98
CA ASN A 50 -9.32 -2.00 13.43
C ASN A 50 -8.42 -1.02 12.66
N TYR A 51 -8.94 0.16 12.39
CA TYR A 51 -8.25 1.20 11.67
C TYR A 51 -7.24 1.93 12.56
N ASN A 52 -6.14 2.41 11.97
CA ASN A 52 -5.06 3.10 12.70
C ASN A 52 -4.48 2.27 13.86
N TYR A 53 -4.27 1.00 13.66
CA TYR A 53 -3.91 0.07 14.73
C TYR A 53 -2.58 0.41 15.41
N TRP A 54 -1.58 0.77 14.65
CA TRP A 54 -0.24 1.08 15.14
C TRP A 54 0.10 2.56 15.04
N GLY A 55 -0.52 3.28 14.15
CA GLY A 55 -0.33 4.71 13.93
C GLY A 55 -1.46 5.31 13.11
N ASP A 56 -1.62 6.61 13.20
CA ASP A 56 -2.72 7.35 12.57
C ASP A 56 -2.36 7.92 11.18
N ARG A 57 -1.13 7.73 10.74
CA ARG A 57 -0.65 8.25 9.45
C ARG A 57 0.55 7.48 8.92
N PRO A 58 0.74 7.39 7.59
CA PRO A 58 1.96 6.84 7.01
C PRO A 58 3.19 7.62 7.46
N SER A 59 4.28 6.90 7.73
CA SER A 59 5.52 7.50 8.22
C SER A 59 6.72 6.87 7.52
N PHE A 60 7.78 7.64 7.35
CA PHE A 60 8.99 7.21 6.67
C PHE A 60 10.22 7.58 7.48
N LEU A 61 11.09 6.61 7.70
CA LEU A 61 12.43 6.78 8.24
C LEU A 61 13.43 6.25 7.23
N GLY A 62 14.24 7.12 6.65
CA GLY A 62 15.21 6.77 5.64
C GLY A 62 16.60 7.27 5.96
N ARG A 63 17.60 6.50 5.53
CA ARG A 63 19.02 6.86 5.63
C ARG A 63 19.76 6.44 4.37
N LEU A 64 20.40 7.40 3.71
CA LEU A 64 21.34 7.14 2.61
C LEU A 64 22.76 7.32 3.14
N VAL A 65 23.61 6.35 2.91
CA VAL A 65 25.05 6.41 3.24
C VAL A 65 25.85 6.36 1.96
N ILE A 66 26.64 7.40 1.71
CA ILE A 66 27.51 7.52 0.55
C ILE A 66 28.94 7.32 1.06
N THR A 67 29.69 6.40 0.45
CA THR A 67 31.12 6.21 0.71
C THR A 67 31.88 6.65 -0.51
N TYR A 68 32.74 7.66 -0.36
CA TYR A 68 33.53 8.21 -1.43
C TYR A 68 34.83 7.42 -1.63
N GLU A 69 35.51 7.63 -2.78
CA GLU A 69 36.75 6.92 -3.12
C GLU A 69 37.91 7.15 -2.11
N ASP A 70 37.94 8.31 -1.47
CA ASP A 70 38.91 8.64 -0.41
C ASP A 70 38.57 8.02 0.94
N GLY A 71 37.47 7.28 1.02
CA GLY A 71 37.02 6.57 2.21
C GLY A 71 36.16 7.42 3.17
N HIS A 72 35.98 8.71 2.95
CA HIS A 72 35.04 9.48 3.78
C HIS A 72 33.58 9.07 3.51
N LYS A 73 32.70 9.29 4.49
CA LYS A 73 31.30 8.94 4.41
C LYS A 73 30.42 10.15 4.65
N GLU A 74 29.42 10.29 3.84
CA GLU A 74 28.31 11.22 4.04
C GLU A 74 27.05 10.42 4.39
N THR A 75 26.24 10.97 5.28
CA THR A 75 24.97 10.36 5.67
C THR A 75 23.86 11.38 5.55
N ILE A 76 22.85 11.05 4.75
CA ILE A 76 21.63 11.82 4.58
C ILE A 76 20.50 11.06 5.27
N VAL A 77 19.75 11.73 6.13
CA VAL A 77 18.62 11.16 6.87
C VAL A 77 17.35 11.94 6.58
N THR A 78 16.22 11.30 6.81
CA THR A 78 14.92 12.01 6.80
C THR A 78 14.86 13.02 7.94
N ASP A 79 14.45 14.23 7.63
CA ASP A 79 14.23 15.32 8.60
C ASP A 79 13.07 16.23 8.17
N ASP A 80 12.71 17.16 9.01
CA ASP A 80 11.65 18.14 8.73
C ASP A 80 12.14 19.45 8.10
N ASN A 81 13.42 19.57 7.78
CA ASN A 81 14.00 20.80 7.21
C ASN A 81 14.31 20.66 5.71
N THR A 82 14.80 19.49 5.28
CA THR A 82 15.25 19.25 3.91
C THR A 82 14.24 18.42 3.11
N TRP A 83 13.42 17.64 3.78
CA TRP A 83 12.39 16.84 3.13
C TRP A 83 11.08 17.58 2.96
N GLN A 84 10.36 17.22 1.93
CA GLN A 84 9.01 17.72 1.65
C GLN A 84 8.10 16.55 1.29
N TYR A 85 6.80 16.69 1.53
CA TYR A 85 5.82 15.71 1.11
C TYR A 85 4.71 16.34 0.26
N PHE A 86 4.10 15.50 -0.56
CA PHE A 86 2.99 15.85 -1.42
C PHE A 86 1.86 14.83 -1.25
N GLY A 87 0.70 15.29 -0.82
CA GLY A 87 -0.45 14.45 -0.52
C GLY A 87 -1.54 14.41 -1.60
N GLU A 88 -1.33 15.14 -2.71
CA GLU A 88 -2.34 15.28 -3.76
C GLU A 88 -2.01 14.50 -5.03
N GLY A 89 -1.23 13.42 -4.90
CA GLY A 89 -0.86 12.53 -5.99
C GLY A 89 -1.98 11.59 -6.42
N PRO A 90 -1.72 10.74 -7.43
CA PRO A 90 -2.70 9.82 -8.00
C PRO A 90 -3.14 8.69 -7.06
N TYR A 91 -2.30 8.29 -6.12
CA TYR A 91 -2.66 7.31 -5.09
C TYR A 91 -3.53 7.98 -4.03
N ARG A 92 -4.84 7.79 -4.13
CA ARG A 92 -5.82 8.40 -3.20
C ARG A 92 -6.05 7.54 -1.96
N TYR A 93 -5.83 6.25 -2.09
CA TYR A 93 -5.90 5.27 -1.01
C TYR A 93 -5.12 4.01 -1.42
N ALA A 94 -4.49 3.34 -0.47
CA ALA A 94 -3.95 2.00 -0.65
C ALA A 94 -3.86 1.25 0.68
N GLY A 95 -4.54 0.11 0.76
CA GLY A 95 -4.58 -0.74 1.93
C GLY A 95 -4.80 -2.22 1.58
N PHE A 96 -4.36 -3.12 2.44
CA PHE A 96 -4.36 -4.56 2.14
C PHE A 96 -5.77 -5.17 2.07
N PHE A 97 -6.72 -4.66 2.84
CA PHE A 97 -8.07 -5.23 2.92
C PHE A 97 -9.09 -4.52 2.05
N ASN A 98 -8.84 -3.26 1.71
CA ASN A 98 -9.76 -2.44 0.95
C ASN A 98 -9.31 -2.19 -0.49
N GLY A 99 -8.06 -2.56 -0.83
CA GLY A 99 -7.48 -2.36 -2.15
C GLY A 99 -6.92 -0.96 -2.37
N GLU A 100 -6.90 -0.51 -3.62
CA GLU A 100 -6.27 0.75 -4.04
C GLU A 100 -7.28 1.65 -4.77
N THR A 101 -7.16 2.95 -4.55
CA THR A 101 -7.82 3.96 -5.37
C THR A 101 -6.78 4.83 -6.06
N TYR A 102 -6.75 4.75 -7.39
CA TYR A 102 -5.80 5.47 -8.22
C TYR A 102 -6.53 6.41 -9.20
N ASP A 103 -6.13 7.68 -9.19
CA ASP A 103 -6.68 8.69 -10.10
C ASP A 103 -5.60 9.15 -11.08
N ALA A 104 -5.61 8.59 -12.29
CA ALA A 104 -4.63 8.89 -13.32
C ALA A 104 -4.69 10.35 -13.83
N ARG A 105 -5.75 11.08 -13.55
CA ARG A 105 -5.87 12.50 -13.91
C ARG A 105 -4.90 13.39 -13.11
N LEU A 106 -4.39 12.86 -11.98
CA LEU A 106 -3.45 13.55 -11.09
C LEU A 106 -1.98 13.18 -11.37
N GLU A 107 -1.70 12.38 -12.38
CA GLU A 107 -0.36 11.89 -12.69
C GLU A 107 0.62 13.00 -13.13
N GLU A 108 0.17 14.03 -13.81
CA GLU A 108 1.02 15.00 -14.49
C GLU A 108 2.05 15.67 -13.55
N ASN A 109 1.66 15.89 -12.30
CA ASN A 109 2.51 16.52 -11.29
C ASN A 109 3.29 15.52 -10.42
N TYR A 110 3.17 14.23 -10.68
CA TYR A 110 3.62 13.20 -9.75
C TYR A 110 4.84 12.40 -10.24
N PHE A 111 4.89 12.01 -11.51
CA PHE A 111 5.91 11.05 -11.99
C PHE A 111 7.35 11.57 -12.06
N ASN A 112 7.57 12.83 -11.79
CA ASN A 112 8.90 13.44 -11.81
C ASN A 112 9.51 13.62 -10.41
N PHE A 113 8.91 13.06 -9.36
CA PHE A 113 9.34 13.29 -7.97
C PHE A 113 10.79 12.83 -7.68
N SER A 114 11.35 11.93 -8.47
CA SER A 114 12.75 11.49 -8.37
C SER A 114 13.75 12.36 -9.14
N LYS A 115 13.28 13.41 -9.85
CA LYS A 115 14.17 14.34 -10.54
C LYS A 115 14.58 15.46 -9.60
N SER A 116 15.84 15.89 -9.70
CA SER A 116 16.39 16.97 -8.87
C SER A 116 15.67 18.31 -9.05
N ASP A 117 15.08 18.57 -10.21
CA ASP A 117 14.32 19.77 -10.54
C ASP A 117 12.82 19.64 -10.28
N PHE A 118 12.38 18.58 -9.60
CA PHE A 118 10.98 18.34 -9.29
C PHE A 118 10.37 19.52 -8.52
N LYS A 119 9.25 20.00 -9.03
CA LYS A 119 8.43 21.04 -8.39
C LYS A 119 6.98 20.61 -8.49
N ALA A 120 6.29 20.61 -7.37
CA ALA A 120 4.86 20.43 -7.32
C ALA A 120 4.22 21.55 -6.51
N ASP A 121 3.06 22.01 -6.96
CA ASP A 121 2.22 22.89 -6.16
C ASP A 121 1.72 22.10 -4.95
N GLY A 122 1.75 22.71 -3.77
CA GLY A 122 1.27 22.06 -2.55
C GLY A 122 2.28 21.17 -1.82
N LEU A 123 3.58 21.27 -2.14
CA LEU A 123 4.63 20.69 -1.30
C LEU A 123 4.54 21.24 0.12
N LYS A 124 4.58 20.36 1.09
CA LYS A 124 4.45 20.66 2.52
C LYS A 124 5.66 20.16 3.29
N LYS A 125 5.94 20.82 4.41
CA LYS A 125 6.94 20.39 5.36
C LYS A 125 6.42 19.15 6.11
N PRO A 126 7.19 18.06 6.22
CA PRO A 126 6.80 16.90 7.01
C PRO A 126 6.81 17.22 8.50
N GLU A 127 6.08 16.44 9.26
CA GLU A 127 6.09 16.47 10.70
C GLU A 127 6.98 15.33 11.22
N VAL A 128 7.89 15.64 12.13
CA VAL A 128 8.62 14.62 12.86
C VAL A 128 7.70 14.07 13.94
N ILE A 129 7.33 12.81 13.83
CA ILE A 129 6.50 12.15 14.83
C ILE A 129 7.35 11.24 15.71
N THR A 130 7.08 11.26 17.00
CA THR A 130 7.47 10.17 17.89
C THR A 130 6.48 9.02 17.70
N PRO A 131 6.87 7.74 17.85
CA PRO A 131 5.94 6.64 17.81
C PRO A 131 4.77 6.93 18.76
N VAL A 132 3.56 6.94 18.21
CA VAL A 132 2.36 7.31 18.97
C VAL A 132 2.11 6.21 20.00
N VAL A 133 2.03 6.58 21.27
CA VAL A 133 1.41 5.73 22.28
C VAL A 133 -0.08 5.75 21.99
N MET A 134 -0.61 4.69 21.40
CA MET A 134 -2.03 4.54 21.20
C MET A 134 -2.69 4.39 22.58
N GLU A 135 -3.62 5.28 22.91
CA GLU A 135 -4.48 5.10 24.09
C GLU A 135 -5.24 3.77 23.96
N GLU A 136 -5.42 3.06 25.08
CA GLU A 136 -6.23 1.85 25.13
C GLU A 136 -7.61 2.16 24.53
N GLN A 137 -7.91 1.57 23.37
CA GLN A 137 -9.25 1.59 22.83
C GLN A 137 -10.00 0.37 23.35
N GLU A 138 -11.21 0.57 23.87
CA GLU A 138 -12.09 -0.54 24.20
C GLU A 138 -12.29 -1.42 22.97
N GLY A 139 -12.05 -2.71 23.12
CA GLY A 139 -12.33 -3.69 22.07
C GLY A 139 -13.80 -3.75 21.75
N ILE A 140 -14.10 -4.08 20.50
CA ILE A 140 -15.45 -4.21 19.94
C ILE A 140 -16.28 -5.27 20.67
N PHE A 141 -15.62 -6.20 21.31
CA PHE A 141 -16.27 -7.19 22.16
C PHE A 141 -16.02 -6.81 23.64
N PRO A 142 -17.08 -6.77 24.47
CA PRO A 142 -16.93 -6.54 25.90
C PRO A 142 -15.88 -7.48 26.49
N GLY A 143 -14.84 -6.91 27.13
CA GLY A 143 -13.76 -7.67 27.74
C GLY A 143 -12.63 -8.09 26.79
N ALA A 144 -12.67 -7.75 25.51
CA ALA A 144 -11.52 -7.86 24.62
C ALA A 144 -10.68 -6.60 24.76
N ALA A 145 -9.53 -6.74 25.41
CA ALA A 145 -8.48 -5.71 25.33
C ALA A 145 -8.01 -5.63 23.89
N CYS A 146 -8.24 -4.51 23.24
CA CYS A 146 -7.85 -4.34 21.86
C CYS A 146 -6.55 -3.66 21.77
N TRP A 147 -5.62 -3.57 22.44
CA TRP A 147 -4.31 -3.07 22.03
C TRP A 147 -3.28 -3.09 23.16
N PRO A 148 -2.11 -3.62 22.91
CA PRO A 148 -0.99 -3.24 23.73
C PRO A 148 -0.77 -1.76 23.50
N ALA A 149 -0.86 -0.96 24.51
CA ALA A 149 -0.22 0.33 24.52
C ALA A 149 1.20 0.12 23.98
N MET A 150 1.60 0.86 22.94
CA MET A 150 3.00 0.86 22.55
C MET A 150 3.78 1.14 23.83
N ASN A 151 4.61 0.17 24.23
CA ASN A 151 5.40 0.30 25.45
C ASN A 151 6.17 1.61 25.35
N GLU A 152 6.44 2.26 26.49
CA GLU A 152 7.23 3.49 26.61
C GLU A 152 8.63 3.42 25.96
N LYS A 153 9.00 2.28 25.41
CA LYS A 153 10.25 2.07 24.68
C LYS A 153 10.01 2.24 23.19
N GLU A 154 10.87 3.01 22.57
CA GLU A 154 11.00 3.04 21.12
C GLU A 154 11.17 1.62 20.57
N PRO A 155 10.45 1.24 19.50
CA PRO A 155 10.62 -0.08 18.89
C PRO A 155 12.05 -0.25 18.36
N GLU A 156 12.59 -1.45 18.49
CA GLU A 156 13.91 -1.78 17.95
C GLU A 156 13.87 -1.80 16.41
N LEU A 157 14.86 -1.17 15.78
CA LEU A 157 15.06 -1.26 14.34
C LEU A 157 15.84 -2.55 14.02
N VAL A 158 15.20 -3.47 13.30
CA VAL A 158 15.82 -4.75 12.93
C VAL A 158 15.89 -4.90 11.40
N GLY A 159 16.94 -5.51 10.90
CA GLY A 159 17.02 -5.85 9.47
C GLY A 159 15.88 -6.78 9.07
N SER A 160 15.28 -6.57 7.90
CA SER A 160 14.24 -7.46 7.41
C SER A 160 14.78 -8.87 7.27
N TYR A 161 14.14 -9.81 7.97
CA TYR A 161 14.44 -11.24 7.92
C TYR A 161 13.45 -12.03 7.05
N GLN A 162 12.45 -11.35 6.53
CA GLN A 162 11.46 -11.94 5.63
C GLN A 162 12.02 -11.98 4.20
N ALA A 163 11.69 -13.04 3.47
CA ALA A 163 11.97 -13.08 2.04
C ALA A 163 11.23 -11.92 1.33
N PRO A 164 11.91 -11.21 0.43
CA PRO A 164 11.26 -10.11 -0.29
C PRO A 164 10.12 -10.64 -1.18
N VAL A 165 9.01 -9.93 -1.17
CA VAL A 165 7.92 -10.21 -2.11
C VAL A 165 8.33 -9.71 -3.50
N HIS A 166 8.32 -10.59 -4.47
CA HIS A 166 8.66 -10.30 -5.87
C HIS A 166 7.77 -11.09 -6.82
N GLU A 167 7.74 -10.68 -8.07
CA GLU A 167 7.05 -11.43 -9.12
C GLU A 167 7.75 -12.78 -9.35
N VAL A 168 6.98 -13.85 -9.24
CA VAL A 168 7.45 -15.22 -9.46
C VAL A 168 6.99 -15.72 -10.81
N GLU A 169 5.72 -15.46 -11.15
CA GLU A 169 5.09 -15.93 -12.38
C GLU A 169 3.95 -15.00 -12.77
N THR A 170 3.69 -14.89 -14.06
CA THR A 170 2.54 -14.14 -14.61
C THR A 170 1.51 -15.10 -15.19
N PHE A 171 0.28 -15.07 -14.65
CA PHE A 171 -0.84 -15.86 -15.13
C PHE A 171 -1.71 -15.07 -16.09
N THR A 172 -2.21 -15.73 -17.13
CA THR A 172 -3.21 -15.18 -18.03
C THR A 172 -4.55 -15.85 -17.74
N ALA A 173 -5.62 -15.06 -17.68
CA ALA A 173 -6.97 -15.61 -17.53
C ALA A 173 -7.28 -16.66 -18.60
N LYS A 174 -7.85 -17.76 -18.19
CA LYS A 174 -8.21 -18.90 -19.07
C LYS A 174 -9.56 -18.68 -19.73
N SER A 175 -10.46 -18.00 -19.05
CA SER A 175 -11.78 -17.66 -19.59
C SER A 175 -12.24 -16.28 -19.13
N MET A 176 -13.24 -15.74 -19.83
CA MET A 176 -13.92 -14.51 -19.49
C MET A 176 -15.42 -14.70 -19.67
N THR A 177 -16.19 -14.29 -18.71
CA THR A 177 -17.66 -14.27 -18.79
C THR A 177 -18.20 -12.89 -18.46
N GLU A 178 -19.42 -12.59 -18.93
CA GLU A 178 -20.15 -11.35 -18.63
C GLU A 178 -21.50 -11.72 -17.98
N PRO A 179 -21.54 -12.02 -16.68
CA PRO A 179 -22.76 -12.41 -15.99
C PRO A 179 -23.80 -11.30 -15.91
N LEU A 180 -23.36 -10.06 -15.92
CA LEU A 180 -24.20 -8.86 -15.96
C LEU A 180 -23.60 -7.86 -16.99
N PRO A 181 -24.42 -7.08 -17.70
CA PRO A 181 -23.90 -6.10 -18.66
C PRO A 181 -22.85 -5.17 -18.05
N GLY A 182 -21.66 -5.14 -18.65
CA GLY A 182 -20.53 -4.33 -18.21
C GLY A 182 -19.73 -4.89 -17.02
N THR A 183 -20.06 -6.10 -16.55
CA THR A 183 -19.32 -6.80 -15.50
C THR A 183 -18.65 -8.04 -16.09
N TYR A 184 -17.34 -8.06 -16.08
CA TYR A 184 -16.52 -9.13 -16.69
C TYR A 184 -15.79 -9.91 -15.60
N ILE A 185 -15.93 -11.23 -15.60
CA ILE A 185 -15.20 -12.13 -14.72
C ILE A 185 -14.10 -12.81 -15.51
N TYR A 186 -12.88 -12.61 -15.08
CA TYR A 186 -11.68 -13.26 -15.61
C TYR A 186 -11.28 -14.40 -14.69
N ASP A 187 -11.38 -15.63 -15.18
CA ASP A 187 -11.10 -16.84 -14.42
C ASP A 187 -9.68 -17.32 -14.71
N LEU A 188 -8.90 -17.50 -13.66
CA LEU A 188 -7.53 -18.02 -13.71
C LEU A 188 -7.46 -19.55 -13.55
N GLU A 189 -8.60 -20.20 -13.22
CA GLU A 189 -8.73 -21.63 -12.90
C GLU A 189 -7.87 -22.09 -11.70
N GLN A 190 -7.35 -21.16 -10.93
CA GLN A 190 -6.58 -21.44 -9.72
C GLN A 190 -6.55 -20.24 -8.78
N GLU A 191 -6.39 -20.52 -7.50
CA GLU A 191 -6.14 -19.50 -6.50
C GLU A 191 -4.68 -19.02 -6.58
N ILE A 192 -4.48 -17.72 -6.51
CA ILE A 192 -3.16 -17.09 -6.54
C ILE A 192 -3.07 -15.98 -5.50
N ALA A 193 -1.87 -15.71 -5.02
CA ALA A 193 -1.54 -14.46 -4.36
C ALA A 193 -0.78 -13.57 -5.35
N GLY A 194 -1.37 -12.44 -5.74
CA GLY A 194 -0.78 -11.62 -6.79
C GLY A 194 -1.46 -10.27 -6.96
N VAL A 195 -1.00 -9.54 -7.95
CA VAL A 195 -1.56 -8.25 -8.37
C VAL A 195 -1.99 -8.32 -9.83
N PRO A 196 -3.11 -7.69 -10.22
CA PRO A 196 -3.58 -7.75 -11.59
C PRO A 196 -2.80 -6.82 -12.50
N VAL A 197 -2.65 -7.22 -13.76
CA VAL A 197 -2.25 -6.35 -14.86
C VAL A 197 -3.39 -6.28 -15.86
N LEU A 198 -4.16 -5.21 -15.83
CA LEU A 198 -5.29 -5.00 -16.73
C LEU A 198 -4.93 -4.01 -17.84
N LYS A 199 -5.10 -4.43 -19.11
CA LYS A 199 -4.95 -3.57 -20.28
C LYS A 199 -6.32 -3.23 -20.84
N PHE A 200 -6.67 -1.96 -20.84
CA PHE A 200 -7.97 -1.49 -21.33
C PHE A 200 -7.84 -0.14 -22.04
N LYS A 201 -8.92 0.26 -22.72
CA LYS A 201 -9.08 1.60 -23.27
C LYS A 201 -10.31 2.23 -22.62
N GLY A 202 -10.11 3.39 -22.00
CA GLY A 202 -11.15 4.15 -21.31
C GLY A 202 -11.24 5.58 -21.83
N LYS A 203 -12.29 6.28 -21.44
CA LYS A 203 -12.45 7.72 -21.64
C LYS A 203 -11.97 8.45 -20.37
N ALA A 204 -11.46 9.66 -20.52
CA ALA A 204 -11.10 10.51 -19.38
C ALA A 204 -12.25 10.59 -18.37
N GLY A 205 -11.91 10.39 -17.09
CA GLY A 205 -12.87 10.35 -15.98
C GLY A 205 -13.67 9.04 -15.85
N GLN A 206 -13.51 8.09 -16.75
CA GLN A 206 -14.15 6.78 -16.61
C GLN A 206 -13.57 6.03 -15.41
N LYS A 207 -14.45 5.52 -14.54
CA LYS A 207 -14.08 4.66 -13.42
C LYS A 207 -14.04 3.21 -13.89
N ILE A 208 -12.95 2.52 -13.59
CA ILE A 208 -12.78 1.07 -13.69
C ILE A 208 -12.67 0.52 -12.28
N THR A 209 -13.43 -0.52 -11.99
CA THR A 209 -13.39 -1.20 -10.70
C THR A 209 -12.95 -2.64 -10.91
N ILE A 210 -11.96 -3.09 -10.16
CA ILE A 210 -11.49 -4.48 -10.14
C ILE A 210 -11.82 -5.05 -8.78
N ARG A 211 -12.50 -6.19 -8.75
CA ARG A 211 -12.82 -6.91 -7.51
C ARG A 211 -12.19 -8.28 -7.57
N TYR A 212 -11.83 -8.79 -6.41
CA TYR A 212 -11.19 -10.07 -6.24
C TYR A 212 -12.10 -11.03 -5.52
N GLY A 213 -12.03 -12.32 -5.86
CA GLY A 213 -12.78 -13.37 -5.22
C GLY A 213 -12.23 -14.73 -5.60
N GLU A 214 -12.51 -15.72 -4.78
CA GLU A 214 -11.98 -17.07 -4.90
C GLU A 214 -12.95 -18.00 -5.62
N VAL A 215 -14.26 -17.75 -5.48
CA VAL A 215 -15.33 -18.62 -6.00
C VAL A 215 -16.50 -17.83 -6.54
N LEU A 216 -17.31 -18.48 -7.37
CA LEU A 216 -18.58 -17.94 -7.87
C LEU A 216 -19.73 -18.46 -7.00
N TYR A 217 -20.85 -17.73 -7.00
CA TYR A 217 -22.09 -18.23 -6.41
C TYR A 217 -22.51 -19.52 -7.11
N PRO A 218 -22.67 -20.64 -6.38
CA PRO A 218 -23.11 -21.90 -6.95
C PRO A 218 -24.60 -21.87 -7.32
N ASP A 219 -25.01 -22.80 -8.19
CA ASP A 219 -26.43 -22.96 -8.57
C ASP A 219 -27.20 -23.66 -7.44
N LEU A 220 -27.57 -22.86 -6.44
CA LEU A 220 -28.41 -23.29 -5.31
C LEU A 220 -29.61 -22.35 -5.18
N PRO A 221 -30.76 -22.86 -4.67
CA PRO A 221 -32.00 -22.07 -4.58
C PRO A 221 -31.85 -20.75 -3.81
N GLU A 222 -31.03 -20.74 -2.76
CA GLU A 222 -30.74 -19.56 -1.92
C GLU A 222 -29.98 -18.47 -2.64
N TYR A 223 -29.27 -18.79 -3.73
CA TYR A 223 -28.49 -17.85 -4.54
C TYR A 223 -29.15 -17.50 -5.87
N LYS A 224 -30.48 -17.71 -5.97
CA LYS A 224 -31.24 -17.39 -7.18
C LYS A 224 -31.02 -15.92 -7.59
N GLY A 225 -30.56 -15.73 -8.84
CA GLY A 225 -30.21 -14.41 -9.39
C GLY A 225 -28.79 -13.96 -9.14
N LEU A 226 -28.00 -14.72 -8.35
CA LEU A 226 -26.57 -14.46 -8.12
C LEU A 226 -25.66 -15.50 -8.79
N VAL A 227 -26.22 -16.60 -9.26
CA VAL A 227 -25.48 -17.71 -9.87
C VAL A 227 -24.54 -17.22 -10.96
N GLY A 228 -23.28 -17.65 -10.89
CA GLY A 228 -22.23 -17.23 -11.83
C GLY A 228 -21.64 -15.87 -11.59
N GLN A 229 -22.11 -15.11 -10.60
CA GLN A 229 -21.44 -13.90 -10.12
C GLN A 229 -20.39 -14.27 -9.06
N MET A 230 -19.42 -13.38 -8.86
CA MET A 230 -18.36 -13.59 -7.89
C MET A 230 -18.89 -13.49 -6.45
N LEU A 231 -18.60 -14.51 -5.64
CA LEU A 231 -18.95 -14.52 -4.22
C LEU A 231 -17.94 -13.69 -3.44
N GLN A 232 -18.38 -12.56 -2.89
CA GLN A 232 -17.56 -11.69 -2.04
C GLN A 232 -18.06 -11.62 -0.59
N ALA A 233 -19.21 -12.21 -0.28
CA ALA A 233 -19.77 -12.22 1.07
C ALA A 233 -18.86 -12.92 2.09
N ASN A 234 -18.00 -13.85 1.65
CA ASN A 234 -17.02 -14.52 2.49
C ASN A 234 -15.84 -13.62 2.90
N LEU A 235 -15.61 -12.52 2.20
CA LEU A 235 -14.56 -11.53 2.53
C LEU A 235 -14.98 -10.61 3.70
N ARG A 236 -16.22 -10.75 4.16
CA ARG A 236 -16.80 -10.00 5.30
C ARG A 236 -16.79 -8.50 5.02
N GLU A 237 -16.02 -7.70 5.77
CA GLU A 237 -15.96 -6.24 5.65
C GLU A 237 -14.81 -5.76 4.74
N ALA A 238 -13.89 -6.64 4.35
CA ALA A 238 -12.87 -6.30 3.38
C ALA A 238 -13.50 -6.11 2.00
N SER A 239 -13.41 -4.91 1.43
CA SER A 239 -13.97 -4.65 0.09
C SER A 239 -13.17 -5.34 -1.01
N ASN A 240 -11.87 -5.50 -0.80
CA ASN A 240 -10.95 -6.14 -1.73
C ASN A 240 -11.18 -5.68 -3.18
N GLU A 241 -11.18 -4.35 -3.34
CA GLU A 241 -11.57 -3.67 -4.58
C GLU A 241 -10.55 -2.59 -4.95
N ASP A 242 -10.04 -2.65 -6.17
CA ASP A 242 -9.24 -1.56 -6.73
C ASP A 242 -10.09 -0.68 -7.64
N THR A 243 -9.88 0.61 -7.53
CA THR A 243 -10.53 1.63 -8.35
C THR A 243 -9.51 2.43 -9.14
N TYR A 244 -9.71 2.55 -10.44
CA TYR A 244 -8.89 3.36 -11.34
C TYR A 244 -9.75 4.38 -12.07
N TYR A 245 -9.35 5.66 -12.00
CA TYR A 245 -9.95 6.73 -12.81
C TYR A 245 -9.04 7.05 -14.00
N CYS A 246 -9.60 6.92 -15.22
CA CYS A 246 -8.87 7.20 -16.46
C CYS A 246 -8.55 8.69 -16.64
N LYS A 247 -7.39 9.00 -17.22
CA LYS A 247 -7.01 10.33 -17.71
C LYS A 247 -7.39 10.54 -19.15
#